data_4f810ea9dc179544cf16c20584684025
#
_entry.id   4f810ea9dc179544cf16c20584684025
#
_cell.length_a   1.000
_cell.length_b   1.000
_cell.length_c   1.000
_cell.angle_alpha   90.00
_cell.angle_beta   90.00
_cell.angle_gamma   90.00
#
_symmetry.space_group_name_H-M   'P 1'
#
loop_
_entity.id
_entity.type
_entity.pdbx_description
1 polymer ?
#
loop_
_entity_poly.entity_id
_entity_poly.type
_entity_poly.pdbx_seq_one_letter_code
_entity_poly.pdbx_strand_id
1 'polypeptide(L)'
;MDLKLNGKTALVTGGSEGIGKGIARALAQEGVDVAICARRKEPLEATAAEIAKETKRKIVPITADLSKDADTRSFVEQGHKALGRVDIMVNNAGSSPGGVLEHLSEADWEQSLQLKFMGYVRCLRYVLPIMVKQGGGRVVNLIGNDGVKPSYWEIAPGAANAAGQNLTMSLAGQYGKDNISFCAVNPGPVRTERWAGLVAAMARDMKLPHAEADKLAPSSIPLGRIAEIEEVANLVVMLASPLMHMVNGTQIEIDGGQEKSLMDRLRDRK
;
A
#
# COMPACT_ATOMS: atom_id res chain seq x y z
N MET A 1 18.64 -14.42 -7.13
CA MET A 1 19.36 -13.19 -6.69
C MET A 1 19.21 -13.10 -5.18
N ASP A 2 20.26 -12.88 -4.42
CA ASP A 2 20.16 -12.63 -2.99
C ASP A 2 19.86 -11.14 -2.77
N LEU A 3 18.68 -10.83 -2.24
CA LEU A 3 18.20 -9.45 -2.03
C LEU A 3 18.83 -8.74 -0.82
N LYS A 4 19.70 -9.40 -0.06
CA LYS A 4 20.37 -8.85 1.14
C LYS A 4 19.40 -8.33 2.21
N LEU A 5 18.25 -8.99 2.33
CA LEU A 5 17.19 -8.65 3.28
C LEU A 5 17.23 -9.47 4.57
N ASN A 6 17.93 -10.61 4.58
CA ASN A 6 18.02 -11.46 5.77
C ASN A 6 18.53 -10.69 7.00
N GLY A 7 17.82 -10.79 8.11
CA GLY A 7 18.12 -10.09 9.37
C GLY A 7 17.73 -8.60 9.40
N LYS A 8 17.08 -8.08 8.35
CA LYS A 8 16.47 -6.76 8.35
C LYS A 8 15.14 -6.77 9.10
N THR A 9 14.62 -5.58 9.36
CA THR A 9 13.35 -5.38 10.06
C THR A 9 12.43 -4.45 9.28
N ALA A 10 11.12 -4.71 9.33
CA ALA A 10 10.13 -3.93 8.61
C ALA A 10 8.91 -3.57 9.46
N LEU A 11 8.35 -2.40 9.20
CA LEU A 11 6.98 -2.03 9.59
C LEU A 11 6.09 -2.05 8.34
N VAL A 12 4.97 -2.77 8.40
CA VAL A 12 4.00 -2.85 7.29
C VAL A 12 2.62 -2.47 7.79
N THR A 13 2.03 -1.44 7.21
CA THR A 13 0.68 -0.99 7.56
C THR A 13 -0.39 -1.72 6.76
N GLY A 14 -1.55 -2.02 7.38
CA GLY A 14 -2.62 -2.77 6.73
C GLY A 14 -2.25 -4.24 6.48
N GLY A 15 -1.52 -4.85 7.42
CA GLY A 15 -0.92 -6.18 7.27
C GLY A 15 -1.83 -7.37 7.58
N SER A 16 -3.13 -7.17 7.87
CA SER A 16 -4.03 -8.27 8.23
C SER A 16 -4.61 -9.04 7.04
N GLU A 17 -4.64 -8.44 5.86
CA GLU A 17 -5.27 -9.02 4.67
C GLU A 17 -4.72 -8.38 3.38
N GLY A 18 -5.08 -8.93 2.23
CA GLY A 18 -4.78 -8.37 0.91
C GLY A 18 -3.29 -8.12 0.65
N ILE A 19 -2.99 -7.00 -0.01
CA ILE A 19 -1.63 -6.64 -0.42
C ILE A 19 -0.68 -6.55 0.78
N GLY A 20 -1.11 -5.95 1.90
CA GLY A 20 -0.27 -5.80 3.08
C GLY A 20 0.11 -7.12 3.74
N LYS A 21 -0.80 -8.10 3.79
CA LYS A 21 -0.51 -9.47 4.21
C LYS A 21 0.50 -10.14 3.28
N GLY A 22 0.30 -9.99 1.95
CA GLY A 22 1.22 -10.52 0.94
C GLY A 22 2.63 -9.94 1.07
N ILE A 23 2.74 -8.62 1.27
CA ILE A 23 4.03 -7.93 1.47
C ILE A 23 4.72 -8.43 2.76
N ALA A 24 3.99 -8.52 3.87
CA ALA A 24 4.54 -8.98 5.14
C ALA A 24 5.08 -10.42 5.02
N ARG A 25 4.33 -11.31 4.32
CA ARG A 25 4.75 -12.68 4.02
C ARG A 25 6.01 -12.71 3.15
N ALA A 26 6.02 -11.99 2.05
CA ALA A 26 7.15 -11.97 1.12
C ALA A 26 8.43 -11.42 1.77
N LEU A 27 8.35 -10.34 2.57
CA LEU A 27 9.47 -9.85 3.37
C LEU A 27 9.97 -10.89 4.37
N ALA A 28 9.06 -11.59 5.05
CA ALA A 28 9.43 -12.63 6.02
C ALA A 28 10.08 -13.84 5.33
N GLN A 29 9.67 -14.21 4.13
CA GLN A 29 10.31 -15.26 3.31
C GLN A 29 11.76 -14.90 2.94
N GLU A 30 12.05 -13.61 2.78
CA GLU A 30 13.42 -13.09 2.57
C GLU A 30 14.22 -12.91 3.88
N GLY A 31 13.70 -13.41 5.01
CA GLY A 31 14.39 -13.39 6.30
C GLY A 31 14.23 -12.09 7.11
N VAL A 32 13.23 -11.27 6.79
CA VAL A 32 12.91 -10.02 7.51
C VAL A 32 12.02 -10.32 8.72
N ASP A 33 12.28 -9.69 9.86
CA ASP A 33 11.34 -9.64 10.97
C ASP A 33 10.37 -8.47 10.78
N VAL A 34 9.07 -8.71 10.93
CA VAL A 34 8.05 -7.75 10.50
C VAL A 34 7.08 -7.39 11.63
N ALA A 35 6.86 -6.10 11.87
CA ALA A 35 5.69 -5.65 12.64
C ALA A 35 4.59 -5.21 11.67
N ILE A 36 3.39 -5.72 11.88
CA ILE A 36 2.21 -5.43 11.07
C ILE A 36 1.14 -4.73 11.90
N CYS A 37 0.38 -3.81 11.28
CA CYS A 37 -0.76 -3.23 11.97
C CYS A 37 -2.06 -3.29 11.15
N ALA A 38 -3.17 -3.33 11.86
CA ALA A 38 -4.53 -3.18 11.34
C ALA A 38 -5.48 -2.82 12.50
N ARG A 39 -6.71 -2.43 12.16
CA ARG A 39 -7.74 -2.06 13.15
C ARG A 39 -8.36 -3.26 13.86
N ARG A 40 -8.53 -4.39 13.16
CA ARG A 40 -9.16 -5.60 13.68
C ARG A 40 -8.10 -6.52 14.27
N LYS A 41 -8.21 -6.79 15.58
CA LYS A 41 -7.22 -7.54 16.34
C LYS A 41 -7.13 -9.01 15.90
N GLU A 42 -8.27 -9.71 15.88
CA GLU A 42 -8.30 -11.14 15.63
C GLU A 42 -7.75 -11.54 14.25
N PRO A 43 -8.15 -10.91 13.11
CA PRO A 43 -7.57 -11.19 11.81
C PRO A 43 -6.07 -10.84 11.74
N LEU A 44 -5.64 -9.79 12.45
CA LEU A 44 -4.24 -9.38 12.49
C LEU A 44 -3.36 -10.41 13.22
N GLU A 45 -3.81 -10.88 14.38
CA GLU A 45 -3.10 -11.91 15.16
C GLU A 45 -3.06 -13.25 14.42
N ALA A 46 -4.16 -13.65 13.78
CA ALA A 46 -4.22 -14.85 12.95
C ALA A 46 -3.22 -14.78 11.78
N THR A 47 -3.16 -13.66 11.08
CA THR A 47 -2.20 -13.43 9.99
C THR A 47 -0.75 -13.46 10.50
N ALA A 48 -0.47 -12.82 11.64
CA ALA A 48 0.86 -12.85 12.23
C ALA A 48 1.31 -14.28 12.60
N ALA A 49 0.43 -15.06 13.21
CA ALA A 49 0.70 -16.45 13.57
C ALA A 49 0.92 -17.34 12.33
N GLU A 50 0.11 -17.16 11.27
CA GLU A 50 0.24 -17.88 10.00
C GLU A 50 1.62 -17.62 9.37
N ILE A 51 2.00 -16.35 9.18
CA ILE A 51 3.27 -15.98 8.55
C ILE A 51 4.46 -16.45 9.41
N ALA A 52 4.40 -16.27 10.74
CA ALA A 52 5.45 -16.73 11.65
C ALA A 52 5.65 -18.24 11.61
N LYS A 53 4.55 -19.02 11.53
CA LYS A 53 4.60 -20.48 11.38
C LYS A 53 5.25 -20.91 10.06
N GLU A 54 4.91 -20.23 8.97
CA GLU A 54 5.39 -20.51 7.61
C GLU A 54 6.89 -20.18 7.47
N THR A 55 7.30 -18.99 7.93
CA THR A 55 8.63 -18.43 7.63
C THR A 55 9.65 -18.58 8.75
N LYS A 56 9.20 -18.93 9.94
CA LYS A 56 10.01 -18.98 11.19
C LYS A 56 10.60 -17.60 11.57
N ARG A 57 10.02 -16.51 11.03
CA ARG A 57 10.43 -15.14 11.37
C ARG A 57 9.56 -14.58 12.48
N LYS A 58 10.06 -13.53 13.12
CA LYS A 58 9.32 -12.79 14.14
C LYS A 58 8.31 -11.88 13.46
N ILE A 59 7.02 -12.11 13.70
CA ILE A 59 5.92 -11.28 13.21
C ILE A 59 5.18 -10.69 14.41
N VAL A 60 5.14 -9.37 14.48
CA VAL A 60 4.58 -8.63 15.64
C VAL A 60 3.26 -7.97 15.22
N PRO A 61 2.10 -8.45 15.67
CA PRO A 61 0.83 -7.79 15.42
C PRO A 61 0.62 -6.64 16.40
N ILE A 62 0.26 -5.44 15.89
CA ILE A 62 -0.02 -4.24 16.69
C ILE A 62 -1.33 -3.64 16.20
N THR A 63 -2.36 -3.66 17.05
CA THR A 63 -3.64 -3.04 16.70
C THR A 63 -3.51 -1.52 16.68
N ALA A 64 -3.85 -0.89 15.54
CA ALA A 64 -3.78 0.55 15.37
C ALA A 64 -4.77 1.06 14.31
N ASP A 65 -5.36 2.22 14.55
CA ASP A 65 -6.13 2.99 13.58
C ASP A 65 -5.29 4.17 13.08
N LEU A 66 -4.77 4.07 11.87
CA LEU A 66 -3.86 5.08 11.31
C LEU A 66 -4.54 6.40 10.93
N SER A 67 -5.86 6.49 11.03
CA SER A 67 -6.55 7.77 10.99
C SER A 67 -6.32 8.60 12.25
N LYS A 68 -5.82 7.97 13.33
CA LYS A 68 -5.52 8.58 14.64
C LYS A 68 -4.02 8.72 14.85
N ASP A 69 -3.59 9.94 15.21
CA ASP A 69 -2.16 10.23 15.41
C ASP A 69 -1.55 9.41 16.56
N ALA A 70 -2.26 9.31 17.70
CA ALA A 70 -1.78 8.54 18.86
C ALA A 70 -1.59 7.05 18.56
N ASP A 71 -2.52 6.43 17.83
CA ASP A 71 -2.43 5.03 17.46
C ASP A 71 -1.26 4.80 16.48
N THR A 72 -1.08 5.72 15.52
CA THR A 72 0.03 5.66 14.56
C THR A 72 1.38 5.78 15.25
N ARG A 73 1.51 6.73 16.18
CA ARG A 73 2.69 6.85 17.02
C ARG A 73 2.98 5.58 17.81
N SER A 74 1.95 5.06 18.47
CA SER A 74 2.04 3.81 19.26
C SER A 74 2.48 2.62 18.42
N PHE A 75 1.96 2.48 17.19
CA PHE A 75 2.40 1.44 16.25
C PHE A 75 3.89 1.52 15.95
N VAL A 76 4.39 2.71 15.58
CA VAL A 76 5.81 2.88 15.24
C VAL A 76 6.70 2.64 16.46
N GLU A 77 6.35 3.18 17.63
CA GLU A 77 7.12 3.01 18.87
C GLU A 77 7.16 1.54 19.33
N GLN A 78 6.02 0.85 19.33
CA GLN A 78 5.94 -0.56 19.70
C GLN A 78 6.69 -1.46 18.71
N GLY A 79 6.53 -1.21 17.40
CA GLY A 79 7.23 -1.94 16.36
C GLY A 79 8.75 -1.77 16.48
N HIS A 80 9.23 -0.53 16.64
CA HIS A 80 10.65 -0.26 16.88
C HIS A 80 11.16 -0.94 18.16
N LYS A 81 10.43 -0.85 19.26
CA LYS A 81 10.80 -1.52 20.53
C LYS A 81 10.89 -3.04 20.36
N ALA A 82 9.94 -3.63 19.65
CA ALA A 82 9.90 -5.09 19.47
C ALA A 82 11.00 -5.61 18.54
N LEU A 83 11.35 -4.84 17.51
CA LEU A 83 12.31 -5.24 16.47
C LEU A 83 13.75 -4.71 16.73
N GLY A 84 13.92 -3.70 17.59
CA GLY A 84 15.19 -3.08 17.92
C GLY A 84 15.68 -2.05 16.90
N ARG A 85 15.19 -2.12 15.67
CA ARG A 85 15.51 -1.20 14.56
C ARG A 85 14.36 -1.17 13.54
N VAL A 86 14.39 -0.27 12.58
CA VAL A 86 13.43 -0.22 11.46
C VAL A 86 14.19 0.05 10.17
N ASP A 87 14.51 -0.99 9.42
CA ASP A 87 15.20 -0.87 8.12
C ASP A 87 14.23 -0.48 6.99
N ILE A 88 12.99 -0.97 7.08
CA ILE A 88 12.00 -0.85 6.01
C ILE A 88 10.68 -0.33 6.60
N MET A 89 10.10 0.68 5.96
CA MET A 89 8.73 1.13 6.21
C MET A 89 7.89 0.94 4.96
N VAL A 90 6.80 0.15 5.07
CA VAL A 90 5.82 0.00 3.99
C VAL A 90 4.50 0.61 4.41
N ASN A 91 4.17 1.74 3.82
CA ASN A 91 2.87 2.37 3.94
C ASN A 91 1.92 1.75 2.91
N ASN A 92 1.00 0.89 3.36
CA ASN A 92 0.04 0.19 2.51
C ASN A 92 -1.42 0.41 2.96
N ALA A 93 -1.64 0.70 4.25
CA ALA A 93 -3.00 0.88 4.76
C ALA A 93 -3.74 1.98 4.02
N GLY A 94 -4.85 1.63 3.40
CA GLY A 94 -5.66 2.58 2.67
C GLY A 94 -7.01 1.99 2.28
N SER A 95 -8.05 2.81 2.40
CA SER A 95 -9.39 2.50 1.90
C SER A 95 -10.04 3.80 1.50
N SER A 96 -10.65 3.83 0.34
CA SER A 96 -11.37 4.99 -0.17
C SER A 96 -12.57 4.49 -0.96
N PRO A 97 -13.74 5.12 -0.86
CA PRO A 97 -14.86 4.81 -1.72
C PRO A 97 -14.57 5.31 -3.15
N GLY A 98 -15.03 4.54 -4.15
CA GLY A 98 -15.18 5.03 -5.52
C GLY A 98 -16.54 5.70 -5.69
N GLY A 99 -16.63 6.65 -6.59
CA GLY A 99 -17.86 7.34 -6.91
C GLY A 99 -17.62 8.62 -7.72
N VAL A 100 -18.68 9.14 -8.32
CA VAL A 100 -18.69 10.45 -8.98
C VAL A 100 -18.85 11.55 -7.93
N LEU A 101 -18.46 12.78 -8.30
CA LEU A 101 -18.41 13.93 -7.37
C LEU A 101 -19.72 14.13 -6.59
N GLU A 102 -20.85 14.01 -7.28
CA GLU A 102 -22.19 14.26 -6.72
C GLU A 102 -22.63 13.20 -5.69
N HIS A 103 -21.98 12.04 -5.70
CA HIS A 103 -22.30 10.91 -4.81
C HIS A 103 -21.35 10.78 -3.63
N LEU A 104 -20.24 11.52 -3.62
CA LEU A 104 -19.25 11.49 -2.55
C LEU A 104 -19.54 12.59 -1.54
N SER A 105 -19.82 12.20 -0.30
CA SER A 105 -19.99 13.11 0.83
C SER A 105 -18.64 13.69 1.28
N GLU A 106 -18.67 14.80 2.01
CA GLU A 106 -17.47 15.37 2.64
C GLU A 106 -16.75 14.33 3.53
N ALA A 107 -17.51 13.51 4.27
CA ALA A 107 -16.95 12.43 5.09
C ALA A 107 -16.19 11.36 4.26
N ASP A 108 -16.63 11.07 3.04
CA ASP A 108 -15.91 10.16 2.13
C ASP A 108 -14.56 10.75 1.71
N TRP A 109 -14.52 12.04 1.43
CA TRP A 109 -13.28 12.78 1.14
C TRP A 109 -12.34 12.81 2.33
N GLU A 110 -12.85 13.17 3.50
CA GLU A 110 -12.09 13.18 4.75
C GLU A 110 -11.52 11.79 5.06
N GLN A 111 -12.34 10.74 4.98
CA GLN A 111 -11.88 9.36 5.21
C GLN A 111 -10.74 8.97 4.25
N SER A 112 -10.86 9.30 2.97
CA SER A 112 -9.84 9.04 1.96
C SER A 112 -8.52 9.71 2.31
N LEU A 113 -8.57 11.02 2.58
CA LEU A 113 -7.39 11.81 2.90
C LEU A 113 -6.77 11.42 4.25
N GLN A 114 -7.59 11.20 5.29
CA GLN A 114 -7.12 10.87 6.64
C GLN A 114 -6.39 9.53 6.71
N LEU A 115 -6.83 8.54 5.94
CA LEU A 115 -6.22 7.22 5.98
C LEU A 115 -5.11 7.05 4.93
N LYS A 116 -5.42 7.35 3.64
CA LYS A 116 -4.47 7.09 2.54
C LYS A 116 -3.33 8.11 2.46
N PHE A 117 -3.55 9.35 2.90
CA PHE A 117 -2.53 10.38 2.87
C PHE A 117 -2.00 10.71 4.28
N MET A 118 -2.85 11.20 5.19
CA MET A 118 -2.40 11.59 6.53
C MET A 118 -1.88 10.41 7.36
N GLY A 119 -2.40 9.20 7.16
CA GLY A 119 -1.86 7.99 7.78
C GLY A 119 -0.39 7.76 7.40
N TYR A 120 -0.03 7.96 6.12
CA TYR A 120 1.36 7.86 5.65
C TYR A 120 2.23 8.98 6.21
N VAL A 121 1.73 10.22 6.21
CA VAL A 121 2.43 11.36 6.80
C VAL A 121 2.74 11.11 8.28
N ARG A 122 1.77 10.60 9.06
CA ARG A 122 1.96 10.28 10.48
C ARG A 122 3.00 9.18 10.69
N CYS A 123 2.89 8.05 9.95
CA CYS A 123 3.89 6.98 10.02
C CYS A 123 5.30 7.51 9.75
N LEU A 124 5.45 8.31 8.70
CA LEU A 124 6.75 8.88 8.31
C LEU A 124 7.29 9.86 9.36
N ARG A 125 6.44 10.71 9.95
CA ARG A 125 6.86 11.62 11.05
C ARG A 125 7.49 10.88 12.22
N TYR A 126 7.02 9.68 12.55
CA TYR A 126 7.53 8.91 13.68
C TYR A 126 8.67 7.97 13.31
N VAL A 127 8.69 7.40 12.09
CA VAL A 127 9.73 6.45 11.70
C VAL A 127 10.99 7.12 11.20
N LEU A 128 10.90 8.26 10.50
CA LEU A 128 12.09 8.92 9.91
C LEU A 128 13.14 9.35 10.93
N PRO A 129 12.81 9.90 12.11
CA PRO A 129 13.82 10.19 13.14
C PRO A 129 14.57 8.92 13.59
N ILE A 130 13.89 7.76 13.64
CA ILE A 130 14.51 6.48 13.97
C ILE A 130 15.48 6.08 12.86
N MET A 131 15.05 6.15 11.60
CA MET A 131 15.87 5.81 10.43
C MET A 131 17.10 6.72 10.30
N VAL A 132 16.95 8.03 10.52
CA VAL A 132 18.09 8.97 10.52
C VAL A 132 19.09 8.59 11.61
N LYS A 133 18.63 8.35 12.85
CA LYS A 133 19.51 7.98 13.96
C LYS A 133 20.28 6.69 13.74
N GLN A 134 19.70 5.73 13.01
CA GLN A 134 20.33 4.43 12.72
C GLN A 134 21.17 4.43 11.41
N GLY A 135 21.22 5.54 10.67
CA GLY A 135 22.07 5.73 9.49
C GLY A 135 21.44 5.31 8.16
N GLY A 136 20.11 5.22 8.09
CA GLY A 136 19.39 4.97 6.83
C GLY A 136 18.17 4.08 6.95
N GLY A 137 17.47 3.92 5.84
CA GLY A 137 16.24 3.11 5.74
C GLY A 137 15.68 3.07 4.33
N ARG A 138 14.62 2.29 4.14
CA ARG A 138 13.87 2.17 2.90
C ARG A 138 12.39 2.41 3.16
N VAL A 139 11.78 3.30 2.40
CA VAL A 139 10.35 3.59 2.48
C VAL A 139 9.70 3.22 1.15
N VAL A 140 8.68 2.37 1.20
CA VAL A 140 7.84 2.04 0.05
C VAL A 140 6.40 2.43 0.36
N ASN A 141 5.86 3.33 -0.43
CA ASN A 141 4.49 3.80 -0.31
C ASN A 141 3.61 3.13 -1.37
N LEU A 142 2.62 2.34 -0.95
CA LEU A 142 1.59 1.77 -1.81
C LEU A 142 0.52 2.84 -2.07
N ILE A 143 0.55 3.37 -3.27
CA ILE A 143 -0.30 4.51 -3.65
C ILE A 143 -1.50 4.01 -4.45
N GLY A 144 -1.40 4.00 -5.76
CA GLY A 144 -2.42 3.60 -6.72
C GLY A 144 -2.24 4.35 -8.03
N ASN A 145 -2.54 3.68 -9.15
CA ASN A 145 -2.35 4.26 -10.47
C ASN A 145 -3.34 5.40 -10.79
N ASP A 146 -4.46 5.49 -10.10
CA ASP A 146 -5.46 6.56 -10.20
C ASP A 146 -4.91 7.95 -9.77
N GLY A 147 -3.82 8.00 -9.03
CA GLY A 147 -3.11 9.25 -8.75
C GLY A 147 -2.28 9.78 -9.94
N VAL A 148 -1.90 8.91 -10.90
CA VAL A 148 -1.17 9.26 -12.13
C VAL A 148 -2.11 9.27 -13.34
N LYS A 149 -3.10 8.39 -13.33
CA LYS A 149 -4.09 8.16 -14.39
C LYS A 149 -5.48 8.53 -13.87
N PRO A 150 -5.85 9.82 -13.86
CA PRO A 150 -7.08 10.28 -13.23
C PRO A 150 -8.32 9.60 -13.82
N SER A 151 -9.24 9.24 -12.94
CA SER A 151 -10.53 8.62 -13.27
C SER A 151 -11.67 9.44 -12.66
N TYR A 152 -12.73 9.66 -13.43
CA TYR A 152 -13.92 10.36 -12.93
C TYR A 152 -14.64 9.58 -11.82
N TRP A 153 -14.45 8.27 -11.74
CA TRP A 153 -15.09 7.40 -10.74
C TRP A 153 -14.21 7.15 -9.51
N GLU A 154 -12.91 7.43 -9.61
CA GLU A 154 -11.92 7.25 -8.53
C GLU A 154 -11.34 8.59 -8.06
N ILE A 155 -12.16 9.66 -8.07
CA ILE A 155 -11.66 11.03 -7.81
C ILE A 155 -11.13 11.22 -6.39
N ALA A 156 -11.79 10.68 -5.37
CA ALA A 156 -11.33 10.81 -3.98
C ALA A 156 -10.05 9.98 -3.69
N PRO A 157 -9.98 8.67 -4.07
CA PRO A 157 -8.71 7.95 -3.97
C PRO A 157 -7.62 8.55 -4.85
N GLY A 158 -7.93 9.00 -6.07
CA GLY A 158 -6.98 9.64 -6.98
C GLY A 158 -6.33 10.88 -6.39
N ALA A 159 -7.11 11.77 -5.76
CA ALA A 159 -6.59 12.94 -5.07
C ALA A 159 -5.62 12.59 -3.94
N ALA A 160 -6.01 11.61 -3.08
CA ALA A 160 -5.15 11.15 -1.99
C ALA A 160 -3.87 10.49 -2.51
N ASN A 161 -3.97 9.73 -3.60
CA ASN A 161 -2.84 9.06 -4.23
C ASN A 161 -1.88 10.07 -4.89
N ALA A 162 -2.38 11.07 -5.61
CA ALA A 162 -1.55 12.14 -6.19
C ALA A 162 -0.77 12.90 -5.08
N ALA A 163 -1.43 13.20 -3.95
CA ALA A 163 -0.76 13.79 -2.80
C ALA A 163 0.34 12.87 -2.23
N GLY A 164 0.09 11.56 -2.12
CA GLY A 164 1.07 10.57 -1.66
C GLY A 164 2.27 10.41 -2.59
N GLN A 165 2.05 10.51 -3.90
CA GLN A 165 3.13 10.49 -4.90
C GLN A 165 4.03 11.71 -4.77
N ASN A 166 3.44 12.91 -4.66
CA ASN A 166 4.19 14.15 -4.44
C ASN A 166 4.99 14.08 -3.13
N LEU A 167 4.38 13.61 -2.04
CA LEU A 167 5.04 13.40 -0.76
C LEU A 167 6.27 12.49 -0.89
N THR A 168 6.13 11.37 -1.61
CA THR A 168 7.22 10.40 -1.83
C THR A 168 8.42 11.06 -2.49
N MET A 169 8.21 11.81 -3.58
CA MET A 169 9.28 12.51 -4.30
C MET A 169 9.92 13.62 -3.45
N SER A 170 9.12 14.38 -2.71
CA SER A 170 9.60 15.46 -1.84
C SER A 170 10.49 14.93 -0.71
N LEU A 171 10.08 13.84 -0.07
CA LEU A 171 10.85 13.23 1.02
C LEU A 171 12.11 12.52 0.52
N ALA A 172 12.12 11.98 -0.69
CA ALA A 172 13.32 11.45 -1.32
C ALA A 172 14.40 12.52 -1.48
N GLY A 173 14.03 13.73 -1.88
CA GLY A 173 14.93 14.88 -1.93
C GLY A 173 15.42 15.32 -0.55
N GLN A 174 14.52 15.34 0.43
CA GLN A 174 14.85 15.80 1.79
C GLN A 174 15.78 14.85 2.55
N TYR A 175 15.52 13.54 2.48
CA TYR A 175 16.19 12.51 3.31
C TYR A 175 17.22 11.66 2.56
N GLY A 176 17.46 11.90 1.28
CA GLY A 176 18.49 11.19 0.53
C GLY A 176 19.88 11.32 1.15
N LYS A 177 20.22 12.49 1.69
CA LYS A 177 21.47 12.75 2.44
C LYS A 177 21.61 11.90 3.71
N ASP A 178 20.50 11.44 4.29
CA ASP A 178 20.46 10.60 5.49
C ASP A 178 20.41 9.10 5.13
N ASN A 179 20.73 8.74 3.86
CA ASN A 179 20.70 7.36 3.36
C ASN A 179 19.31 6.69 3.45
N ILE A 180 18.24 7.50 3.30
CA ILE A 180 16.86 6.99 3.27
C ILE A 180 16.31 7.16 1.86
N SER A 181 15.90 6.05 1.23
CA SER A 181 15.24 6.08 -0.09
C SER A 181 13.74 5.92 0.02
N PHE A 182 13.03 6.53 -0.93
CA PHE A 182 11.58 6.52 -1.03
C PHE A 182 11.15 6.09 -2.42
N CYS A 183 10.25 5.11 -2.51
CA CYS A 183 9.63 4.70 -3.76
C CYS A 183 8.11 4.66 -3.59
N ALA A 184 7.38 5.05 -4.63
CA ALA A 184 5.95 4.81 -4.75
C ALA A 184 5.71 3.62 -5.65
N VAL A 185 4.83 2.72 -5.24
CA VAL A 185 4.28 1.65 -6.06
C VAL A 185 2.82 2.00 -6.33
N ASN A 186 2.44 2.01 -7.60
CA ASN A 186 1.12 2.37 -8.09
C ASN A 186 0.42 1.15 -8.69
N PRO A 187 -0.23 0.28 -7.87
CA PRO A 187 -0.99 -0.82 -8.42
C PRO A 187 -2.21 -0.33 -9.19
N GLY A 188 -2.55 -1.03 -10.27
CA GLY A 188 -3.89 -1.05 -10.82
C GLY A 188 -4.80 -1.97 -10.02
N PRO A 189 -5.85 -2.55 -10.64
CA PRO A 189 -6.70 -3.54 -10.00
C PRO A 189 -5.89 -4.76 -9.54
N VAL A 190 -6.07 -5.18 -8.28
CA VAL A 190 -5.41 -6.34 -7.66
C VAL A 190 -6.45 -7.29 -7.09
N ARG A 191 -6.27 -8.59 -7.30
CA ARG A 191 -7.15 -9.65 -6.79
C ARG A 191 -6.99 -9.83 -5.29
N THR A 192 -7.80 -9.10 -4.54
CA THR A 192 -7.86 -9.12 -3.07
C THR A 192 -9.27 -9.45 -2.62
N GLU A 193 -9.48 -9.70 -1.33
CA GLU A 193 -10.82 -9.86 -0.75
C GLU A 193 -11.71 -8.62 -0.99
N ARG A 194 -11.08 -7.45 -1.11
CA ARG A 194 -11.76 -6.19 -1.41
C ARG A 194 -12.26 -6.10 -2.86
N TRP A 195 -11.67 -6.87 -3.77
CA TRP A 195 -12.02 -6.84 -5.20
C TRP A 195 -13.51 -7.12 -5.44
N ALA A 196 -14.09 -8.09 -4.76
CA ALA A 196 -15.52 -8.42 -4.89
C ALA A 196 -16.43 -7.22 -4.56
N GLY A 197 -16.09 -6.45 -3.52
CA GLY A 197 -16.82 -5.22 -3.15
C GLY A 197 -16.70 -4.12 -4.21
N LEU A 198 -15.51 -3.98 -4.83
CA LEU A 198 -15.29 -3.03 -5.91
C LEU A 198 -16.08 -3.41 -7.16
N VAL A 199 -16.08 -4.69 -7.53
CA VAL A 199 -16.89 -5.22 -8.64
C VAL A 199 -18.38 -5.01 -8.39
N ALA A 200 -18.86 -5.20 -7.15
CA ALA A 200 -20.25 -4.96 -6.79
C ALA A 200 -20.65 -3.47 -6.96
N ALA A 201 -19.77 -2.54 -6.59
CA ALA A 201 -19.99 -1.12 -6.81
C ALA A 201 -20.01 -0.76 -8.32
N MET A 202 -19.08 -1.29 -9.08
CA MET A 202 -19.04 -1.11 -10.54
C MET A 202 -20.29 -1.69 -11.20
N ALA A 203 -20.71 -2.91 -10.84
CA ALA A 203 -21.89 -3.57 -11.35
C ALA A 203 -23.17 -2.73 -11.11
N ARG A 204 -23.31 -2.19 -9.90
CA ARG A 204 -24.42 -1.28 -9.54
C ARG A 204 -24.44 -0.03 -10.44
N ASP A 205 -23.30 0.64 -10.56
CA ASP A 205 -23.20 1.92 -11.28
C ASP A 205 -23.28 1.73 -12.80
N MET A 206 -22.85 0.58 -13.32
CA MET A 206 -23.00 0.17 -14.73
C MET A 206 -24.36 -0.45 -15.03
N LYS A 207 -25.17 -0.79 -14.02
CA LYS A 207 -26.44 -1.54 -14.15
C LYS A 207 -26.25 -2.89 -14.84
N LEU A 208 -25.17 -3.61 -14.49
CA LEU A 208 -24.83 -4.93 -15.01
C LEU A 208 -24.89 -6.00 -13.89
N PRO A 209 -25.07 -7.27 -14.24
CA PRO A 209 -24.85 -8.37 -13.29
C PRO A 209 -23.41 -8.38 -12.79
N HIS A 210 -23.19 -8.74 -11.51
CA HIS A 210 -21.86 -8.80 -10.88
C HIS A 210 -20.86 -9.63 -11.71
N ALA A 211 -21.27 -10.81 -12.17
CA ALA A 211 -20.39 -11.70 -12.97
C ALA A 211 -19.98 -11.11 -14.32
N GLU A 212 -20.80 -10.23 -14.89
CA GLU A 212 -20.49 -9.53 -16.13
C GLU A 212 -19.51 -8.37 -15.87
N ALA A 213 -19.72 -7.60 -14.81
CA ALA A 213 -18.82 -6.54 -14.39
C ALA A 213 -17.41 -7.10 -14.08
N ASP A 214 -17.32 -8.24 -13.37
CA ASP A 214 -16.03 -8.90 -13.07
C ASP A 214 -15.30 -9.37 -14.34
N LYS A 215 -16.01 -9.90 -15.32
CA LYS A 215 -15.44 -10.28 -16.64
C LYS A 215 -14.97 -9.08 -17.46
N LEU A 216 -15.61 -7.93 -17.31
CA LEU A 216 -15.25 -6.71 -18.03
C LEU A 216 -14.04 -6.00 -17.43
N ALA A 217 -13.79 -6.15 -16.14
CA ALA A 217 -12.72 -5.45 -15.47
C ALA A 217 -11.33 -5.61 -16.14
N PRO A 218 -10.90 -6.81 -16.53
CA PRO A 218 -9.63 -7.02 -17.23
C PRO A 218 -9.55 -6.33 -18.60
N SER A 219 -10.69 -5.99 -19.21
CA SER A 219 -10.70 -5.38 -20.57
C SER A 219 -10.06 -3.99 -20.60
N SER A 220 -9.89 -3.33 -19.45
CA SER A 220 -9.18 -2.06 -19.35
C SER A 220 -7.66 -2.23 -19.24
N ILE A 221 -7.17 -3.47 -19.12
CA ILE A 221 -5.77 -3.80 -18.87
C ILE A 221 -5.19 -4.48 -20.12
N PRO A 222 -4.15 -3.93 -20.77
CA PRO A 222 -3.53 -4.55 -21.95
C PRO A 222 -3.05 -5.98 -21.75
N LEU A 223 -2.54 -6.34 -20.55
CA LEU A 223 -2.17 -7.73 -20.23
C LEU A 223 -3.37 -8.68 -20.04
N GLY A 224 -4.62 -8.19 -20.14
CA GLY A 224 -5.84 -9.00 -20.15
C GLY A 224 -6.22 -9.61 -18.80
N ARG A 225 -5.59 -9.21 -17.71
CA ARG A 225 -5.91 -9.68 -16.34
C ARG A 225 -5.61 -8.61 -15.29
N ILE A 226 -6.23 -8.74 -14.15
CA ILE A 226 -5.83 -7.96 -12.95
C ILE A 226 -4.58 -8.57 -12.31
N ALA A 227 -3.84 -7.78 -11.54
CA ALA A 227 -2.65 -8.23 -10.85
C ALA A 227 -3.00 -9.17 -9.68
N GLU A 228 -2.09 -10.10 -9.37
CA GLU A 228 -2.14 -10.90 -8.15
C GLU A 228 -1.38 -10.20 -7.02
N ILE A 229 -1.71 -10.55 -5.77
CA ILE A 229 -1.10 -9.96 -4.57
C ILE A 229 0.42 -10.16 -4.59
N GLU A 230 0.88 -11.32 -5.00
CA GLU A 230 2.28 -11.72 -5.05
C GLU A 230 3.10 -10.85 -6.01
N GLU A 231 2.51 -10.41 -7.12
CA GLU A 231 3.18 -9.54 -8.09
C GLU A 231 3.51 -8.17 -7.47
N VAL A 232 2.56 -7.61 -6.72
CA VAL A 232 2.77 -6.34 -5.98
C VAL A 232 3.77 -6.55 -4.84
N ALA A 233 3.64 -7.63 -4.07
CA ALA A 233 4.52 -7.94 -2.96
C ALA A 233 5.98 -8.12 -3.42
N ASN A 234 6.21 -8.84 -4.51
CA ASN A 234 7.53 -9.05 -5.09
C ASN A 234 8.21 -7.73 -5.47
N LEU A 235 7.46 -6.81 -6.11
CA LEU A 235 8.00 -5.49 -6.45
C LEU A 235 8.39 -4.70 -5.18
N VAL A 236 7.55 -4.72 -4.14
CA VAL A 236 7.83 -4.03 -2.87
C VAL A 236 9.09 -4.60 -2.22
N VAL A 237 9.24 -5.93 -2.18
CA VAL A 237 10.41 -6.61 -1.62
C VAL A 237 11.69 -6.23 -2.39
N MET A 238 11.64 -6.19 -3.73
CA MET A 238 12.75 -5.72 -4.54
C MET A 238 13.13 -4.28 -4.20
N LEU A 239 12.18 -3.36 -4.12
CA LEU A 239 12.42 -1.95 -3.79
C LEU A 239 12.93 -1.74 -2.36
N ALA A 240 12.55 -2.62 -1.43
CA ALA A 240 13.05 -2.62 -0.06
C ALA A 240 14.51 -3.11 0.06
N SER A 241 15.02 -3.78 -0.97
CA SER A 241 16.40 -4.30 -1.01
C SER A 241 17.44 -3.17 -1.09
N PRO A 242 18.58 -3.30 -0.38
CA PRO A 242 19.70 -2.38 -0.55
C PRO A 242 20.29 -2.39 -1.96
N LEU A 243 20.02 -3.42 -2.77
CA LEU A 243 20.45 -3.45 -4.18
C LEU A 243 19.75 -2.38 -5.03
N MET A 244 18.60 -1.89 -4.58
CA MET A 244 17.82 -0.84 -5.26
C MET A 244 18.09 0.56 -4.70
N HIS A 245 19.25 0.77 -4.07
CA HIS A 245 19.58 2.02 -3.37
C HIS A 245 19.48 3.27 -4.25
N MET A 246 19.85 3.16 -5.52
CA MET A 246 19.79 4.28 -6.47
C MET A 246 18.38 4.53 -7.01
N VAL A 247 17.41 3.64 -6.75
CA VAL A 247 16.00 3.84 -7.08
C VAL A 247 15.38 4.67 -5.96
N ASN A 248 15.34 5.98 -6.14
CA ASN A 248 14.90 6.95 -5.12
C ASN A 248 14.05 8.06 -5.75
N GLY A 249 12.97 8.45 -5.10
CA GLY A 249 12.04 9.48 -5.59
C GLY A 249 11.25 9.05 -6.82
N THR A 250 11.16 7.75 -7.11
CA THR A 250 10.48 7.23 -8.30
C THR A 250 9.09 6.69 -7.97
N GLN A 251 8.29 6.61 -9.04
CA GLN A 251 6.97 6.00 -9.06
C GLN A 251 6.99 4.85 -10.06
N ILE A 252 6.48 3.70 -9.67
CA ILE A 252 6.46 2.49 -10.50
C ILE A 252 5.03 1.97 -10.58
N GLU A 253 4.46 2.00 -11.80
CA GLU A 253 3.16 1.39 -12.07
C GLU A 253 3.29 -0.13 -12.16
N ILE A 254 2.35 -0.82 -11.51
CA ILE A 254 2.15 -2.27 -11.63
C ILE A 254 0.67 -2.52 -11.93
N ASP A 255 0.28 -2.22 -13.15
CA ASP A 255 -1.11 -2.17 -13.59
C ASP A 255 -1.36 -2.84 -14.95
N GLY A 256 -0.36 -3.58 -15.46
CA GLY A 256 -0.47 -4.31 -16.72
C GLY A 256 -0.60 -3.41 -17.96
N GLY A 257 -0.16 -2.15 -17.86
CA GLY A 257 -0.25 -1.15 -18.93
C GLY A 257 -1.63 -0.46 -19.00
N GLN A 258 -2.42 -0.50 -17.93
CA GLN A 258 -3.71 0.18 -17.89
C GLN A 258 -3.56 1.69 -18.16
N GLU A 259 -4.23 2.20 -19.18
CA GLU A 259 -4.22 3.63 -19.52
C GLU A 259 -5.38 4.38 -18.85
N LYS A 260 -6.56 3.75 -18.82
CA LYS A 260 -7.79 4.31 -18.22
C LYS A 260 -8.45 3.27 -17.34
N SER A 261 -9.15 3.71 -16.28
CA SER A 261 -9.97 2.82 -15.48
C SER A 261 -11.10 2.19 -16.33
N LEU A 262 -11.66 1.08 -15.87
CA LEU A 262 -12.77 0.42 -16.54
C LEU A 262 -13.96 1.39 -16.72
N MET A 263 -14.29 2.15 -15.68
CA MET A 263 -15.42 3.07 -15.68
C MET A 263 -15.26 4.18 -16.72
N ASP A 264 -14.05 4.73 -16.90
CA ASP A 264 -13.75 5.73 -17.92
C ASP A 264 -13.87 5.16 -19.34
N ARG A 265 -13.35 3.95 -19.57
CA ARG A 265 -13.46 3.29 -20.89
C ARG A 265 -14.91 2.99 -21.30
N LEU A 266 -15.76 2.63 -20.35
CA LEU A 266 -17.17 2.33 -20.65
C LEU A 266 -17.98 3.58 -20.95
N ARG A 267 -17.63 4.73 -20.33
CA ARG A 267 -18.24 6.01 -20.65
C ARG A 267 -17.94 6.42 -22.09
N ASP A 268 -16.72 6.23 -22.53
CA ASP A 268 -16.27 6.62 -23.88
C ASP A 268 -16.90 5.73 -24.99
N ARG A 269 -17.58 4.64 -24.63
CA ARG A 269 -18.27 3.75 -25.58
C ARG A 269 -19.75 4.07 -25.83
N LYS A 270 -20.30 5.06 -25.09
CA LYS A 270 -21.66 5.57 -25.28
C LYS A 270 -21.66 6.83 -26.12
#